data_859edd525033a48189ca6f9d778fe464
#
_entry.id   859edd525033a48189ca6f9d778fe464
#
_cell.length_a   1.000
_cell.length_b   1.000
_cell.length_c   1.000
_cell.angle_alpha   90.00
_cell.angle_beta   90.00
_cell.angle_gamma   90.00
#
_symmetry.space_group_name_H-M   'P 1'
#
loop_
_entity.id
_entity.type
_entity.pdbx_description
1 polymer ?
#
loop_
_entity_poly.entity_id
_entity_poly.type
_entity_poly.pdbx_seq_one_letter_code
_entity_poly.pdbx_strand_id
1 'polypeptide(L)'
;MLVGVISDTHDNLPMIEKAVKRLNEEKVGLVLHAGDYVSPFVIPKFKALNARLIGVFGNNDGDRELLKKRCSETGNCEIRGRFAEVNVEGFKIALLHGDETELLNALTNCGCFDAVVYGHFHAEVFRVNGKTLVVNPGEVCGYITGNARPLKYVRKS
;
A
#
# COMPACT_ATOMS: atom_id res chain seq x y z
N MET A 1 -1.32 13.66 10.34
CA MET A 1 -2.26 12.59 9.88
C MET A 1 -1.64 11.22 10.08
N LEU A 2 -2.42 10.20 10.48
CA LEU A 2 -1.96 8.81 10.53
C LEU A 2 -2.19 8.15 9.17
N VAL A 3 -1.15 7.53 8.60
CA VAL A 3 -1.20 6.84 7.31
C VAL A 3 -1.10 5.34 7.54
N GLY A 4 -2.11 4.59 7.11
CA GLY A 4 -2.08 3.12 7.09
C GLY A 4 -1.40 2.61 5.82
N VAL A 5 -0.60 1.56 5.94
CA VAL A 5 0.10 0.95 4.81
C VAL A 5 -0.26 -0.52 4.72
N ILE A 6 -0.68 -0.96 3.55
CA ILE A 6 -1.01 -2.36 3.22
C ILE A 6 -0.40 -2.75 1.88
N SER A 7 -0.26 -4.04 1.64
CA SER A 7 0.22 -4.61 0.37
C SER A 7 -0.19 -6.07 0.23
N ASP A 8 -0.08 -6.59 -0.99
CA ASP A 8 -0.15 -8.03 -1.27
C ASP A 8 -1.43 -8.66 -0.71
N THR A 9 -2.57 -8.15 -1.15
CA THR A 9 -3.90 -8.62 -0.73
C THR A 9 -4.35 -9.88 -1.46
N HIS A 10 -3.83 -10.13 -2.67
CA HIS A 10 -3.94 -11.37 -3.46
C HIS A 10 -5.33 -12.04 -3.37
N ASP A 11 -6.39 -11.30 -3.70
CA ASP A 11 -7.77 -11.81 -3.72
C ASP A 11 -8.29 -12.42 -2.39
N ASN A 12 -7.59 -12.23 -1.29
CA ASN A 12 -8.04 -12.74 0.01
C ASN A 12 -9.10 -11.80 0.62
N LEU A 13 -10.34 -11.93 0.16
CA LEU A 13 -11.44 -11.05 0.56
C LEU A 13 -11.67 -11.01 2.08
N PRO A 14 -11.67 -12.15 2.83
CA PRO A 14 -11.81 -12.10 4.28
C PRO A 14 -10.71 -11.32 4.98
N MET A 15 -9.47 -11.40 4.49
CA MET A 15 -8.35 -10.68 5.08
C MET A 15 -8.38 -9.21 4.74
N ILE A 16 -8.83 -8.85 3.54
CA ILE A 16 -9.07 -7.44 3.15
C ILE A 16 -10.14 -6.83 4.08
N GLU A 17 -11.24 -7.52 4.35
CA GLU A 17 -12.28 -7.04 5.26
C GLU A 17 -11.74 -6.80 6.68
N LYS A 18 -10.90 -7.71 7.19
CA LYS A 18 -10.23 -7.55 8.49
C LYS A 18 -9.28 -6.35 8.51
N ALA A 19 -8.50 -6.17 7.41
CA ALA A 19 -7.61 -5.03 7.27
C ALA A 19 -8.38 -3.70 7.25
N VAL A 20 -9.45 -3.63 6.47
CA VAL A 20 -10.34 -2.45 6.40
C VAL A 20 -10.92 -2.12 7.78
N LYS A 21 -11.44 -3.12 8.48
CA LYS A 21 -11.97 -2.94 9.84
C LYS A 21 -10.90 -2.35 10.77
N ARG A 22 -9.70 -2.92 10.78
CA ARG A 22 -8.59 -2.46 11.62
C ARG A 22 -8.16 -1.03 11.29
N LEU A 23 -8.04 -0.70 10.00
CA LEU A 23 -7.70 0.65 9.55
C LEU A 23 -8.74 1.69 10.02
N ASN A 24 -10.03 1.34 9.98
CA ASN A 24 -11.10 2.19 10.48
C ASN A 24 -11.06 2.36 12.00
N GLU A 25 -10.77 1.29 12.76
CA GLU A 25 -10.60 1.32 14.22
C GLU A 25 -9.45 2.24 14.63
N GLU A 26 -8.34 2.21 13.90
CA GLU A 26 -7.16 3.06 14.12
C GLU A 26 -7.36 4.50 13.63
N LYS A 27 -8.49 4.79 12.97
CA LYS A 27 -8.86 6.13 12.46
C LYS A 27 -7.78 6.73 11.56
N VAL A 28 -7.21 5.93 10.66
CA VAL A 28 -6.24 6.43 9.69
C VAL A 28 -6.91 7.46 8.77
N GLY A 29 -6.16 8.49 8.38
CA GLY A 29 -6.65 9.52 7.45
C GLY A 29 -6.37 9.20 5.99
N LEU A 30 -5.41 8.31 5.74
CA LEU A 30 -5.02 7.86 4.41
C LEU A 30 -4.56 6.41 4.49
N VAL A 31 -4.86 5.63 3.44
CA VAL A 31 -4.34 4.27 3.26
C VAL A 31 -3.49 4.23 1.99
N LEU A 32 -2.29 3.68 2.08
CA LEU A 32 -1.43 3.38 0.95
C LEU A 32 -1.44 1.87 0.68
N HIS A 33 -1.70 1.49 -0.57
CA HIS A 33 -1.66 0.09 -1.00
C HIS A 33 -0.53 -0.11 -2.02
N ALA A 34 0.47 -0.89 -1.66
CA ALA A 34 1.68 -1.07 -2.46
C ALA A 34 1.56 -2.16 -3.55
N GLY A 35 0.34 -2.48 -4.01
CA GLY A 35 0.12 -3.36 -5.17
C GLY A 35 -0.18 -4.81 -4.82
N ASP A 36 -0.37 -5.60 -5.87
CA ASP A 36 -0.82 -7.00 -5.83
C ASP A 36 -2.21 -7.17 -5.20
N TYR A 37 -3.19 -6.53 -5.84
CA TYR A 37 -4.63 -6.77 -5.61
C TYR A 37 -5.05 -8.10 -6.23
N VAL A 38 -4.58 -8.37 -7.43
CA VAL A 38 -4.80 -9.43 -8.40
C VAL A 38 -6.05 -9.18 -9.24
N SER A 39 -7.25 -9.40 -8.74
CA SER A 39 -8.47 -9.20 -9.51
C SER A 39 -9.29 -7.98 -9.09
N PRO A 40 -10.12 -7.44 -10.01
CA PRO A 40 -11.02 -6.32 -9.69
C PRO A 40 -12.08 -6.62 -8.62
N PHE A 41 -12.31 -7.88 -8.28
CA PHE A 41 -13.29 -8.28 -7.25
C PHE A 41 -12.91 -7.84 -5.83
N VAL A 42 -11.64 -7.51 -5.57
CA VAL A 42 -11.20 -7.02 -4.25
C VAL A 42 -11.63 -5.58 -4.00
N ILE A 43 -11.76 -4.78 -5.06
CA ILE A 43 -11.98 -3.33 -4.95
C ILE A 43 -13.24 -2.95 -4.17
N PRO A 44 -14.40 -3.59 -4.36
CA PRO A 44 -15.61 -3.28 -3.59
C PRO A 44 -15.43 -3.40 -2.07
N LYS A 45 -14.49 -4.22 -1.60
CA LYS A 45 -14.20 -4.38 -0.16
C LYS A 45 -13.59 -3.13 0.45
N PHE A 46 -12.85 -2.35 -0.33
CA PHE A 46 -12.27 -1.08 0.11
C PHE A 46 -13.29 0.07 0.21
N LYS A 47 -14.50 -0.08 -0.35
CA LYS A 47 -15.56 0.92 -0.20
C LYS A 47 -15.92 1.19 1.28
N ALA A 48 -15.72 0.20 2.15
CA ALA A 48 -15.98 0.32 3.59
C ALA A 48 -14.90 1.08 4.37
N LEU A 49 -13.79 1.50 3.71
CA LEU A 49 -12.79 2.37 4.33
C LEU A 49 -13.37 3.76 4.61
N ASN A 50 -13.17 4.27 5.81
CA ASN A 50 -13.49 5.66 6.17
C ASN A 50 -12.44 6.65 5.63
N ALA A 51 -11.25 6.16 5.27
CA ALA A 51 -10.15 6.93 4.72
C ALA A 51 -10.09 6.81 3.19
N ARG A 52 -9.39 7.76 2.54
CA ARG A 52 -8.99 7.64 1.14
C ARG A 52 -7.91 6.56 0.99
N LEU A 53 -7.99 5.77 -0.09
CA LEU A 53 -6.96 4.83 -0.49
C LEU A 53 -6.24 5.34 -1.73
N ILE A 54 -4.91 5.38 -1.68
CA ILE A 54 -4.04 5.60 -2.84
C ILE A 54 -3.20 4.34 -3.03
N GLY A 55 -3.25 3.76 -4.22
CA GLY A 55 -2.50 2.55 -4.51
C GLY A 55 -1.70 2.62 -5.81
N VAL A 56 -0.84 1.62 -5.97
CA VAL A 56 -0.09 1.35 -7.20
C VAL A 56 -0.33 -0.08 -7.64
N PHE A 57 0.01 -0.40 -8.90
CA PHE A 57 -0.02 -1.77 -9.39
C PHE A 57 1.23 -2.54 -8.99
N GLY A 58 1.05 -3.82 -8.68
CA GLY A 58 2.10 -4.81 -8.56
C GLY A 58 2.28 -5.65 -9.84
N ASN A 59 3.14 -6.66 -9.75
CA ASN A 59 3.43 -7.56 -10.87
C ASN A 59 2.32 -8.59 -11.12
N ASN A 60 1.48 -8.89 -10.12
CA ASN A 60 0.37 -9.84 -10.25
C ASN A 60 -0.97 -9.18 -10.60
N ASP A 61 -1.04 -7.86 -10.76
CA ASP A 61 -2.26 -7.17 -11.12
C ASP A 61 -2.55 -7.32 -12.62
N GLY A 62 -3.62 -8.06 -12.93
CA GLY A 62 -3.99 -8.49 -14.28
C GLY A 62 -4.77 -7.44 -15.04
N ASP A 63 -6.07 -7.33 -14.80
CA ASP A 63 -6.93 -6.36 -15.48
C ASP A 63 -6.81 -4.97 -14.83
N ARG A 64 -5.74 -4.27 -15.18
CA ARG A 64 -5.39 -2.97 -14.58
C ARG A 64 -6.39 -1.88 -14.90
N GLU A 65 -6.97 -1.90 -16.09
CA GLU A 65 -7.99 -0.90 -16.49
C GLU A 65 -9.24 -1.06 -15.65
N LEU A 66 -9.72 -2.30 -15.49
CA LEU A 66 -10.90 -2.57 -14.67
C LEU A 66 -10.64 -2.34 -13.18
N LEU A 67 -9.46 -2.71 -12.66
CA LEU A 67 -9.03 -2.36 -11.31
C LEU A 67 -9.12 -0.85 -11.06
N LYS A 68 -8.56 -0.06 -11.97
CA LYS A 68 -8.55 1.41 -11.89
C LYS A 68 -9.95 1.99 -11.95
N LYS A 69 -10.78 1.49 -12.88
CA LYS A 69 -12.17 1.90 -13.04
C LYS A 69 -12.98 1.60 -11.79
N ARG A 70 -12.93 0.36 -11.28
CA ARG A 70 -13.64 -0.05 -10.05
C ARG A 70 -13.21 0.78 -8.84
N CYS A 71 -11.91 1.06 -8.73
CA CYS A 71 -11.37 1.90 -7.67
C CYS A 71 -11.99 3.31 -7.71
N SER A 72 -12.03 3.95 -8.88
CA SER A 72 -12.66 5.26 -9.01
C SER A 72 -14.16 5.26 -8.69
N GLU A 73 -14.87 4.18 -8.99
CA GLU A 73 -16.30 4.02 -8.69
C GLU A 73 -16.61 3.91 -7.19
N THR A 74 -15.64 3.55 -6.33
CA THR A 74 -15.86 3.51 -4.87
C THR A 74 -15.97 4.90 -4.25
N GLY A 75 -15.42 5.92 -4.91
CA GLY A 75 -15.40 7.31 -4.45
C GLY A 75 -14.30 7.63 -3.43
N ASN A 76 -13.62 6.63 -2.87
CA ASN A 76 -12.55 6.79 -1.88
C ASN A 76 -11.24 6.12 -2.27
N CYS A 77 -11.12 5.61 -3.48
CA CYS A 77 -9.96 4.85 -3.96
C CYS A 77 -9.41 5.42 -5.26
N GLU A 78 -8.07 5.42 -5.38
CA GLU A 78 -7.34 5.85 -6.57
C GLU A 78 -6.11 4.96 -6.78
N ILE A 79 -5.94 4.38 -7.98
CA ILE A 79 -4.73 3.66 -8.37
C ILE A 79 -3.95 4.51 -9.37
N ARG A 80 -2.69 4.86 -9.05
CA ARG A 80 -1.84 5.82 -9.78
C ARG A 80 -0.81 5.18 -10.72
N GLY A 81 -1.03 3.95 -11.18
CA GLY A 81 -0.05 3.24 -12.01
C GLY A 81 0.93 2.43 -11.16
N ARG A 82 2.19 2.30 -11.58
CA ARG A 82 3.21 1.48 -10.87
C ARG A 82 4.02 2.24 -9.83
N PHE A 83 3.99 3.55 -9.90
CA PHE A 83 4.67 4.47 -8.98
C PHE A 83 3.76 5.64 -8.64
N ALA A 84 3.80 6.09 -7.41
CA ALA A 84 3.16 7.32 -6.97
C ALA A 84 4.03 8.10 -6.00
N GLU A 85 4.17 9.40 -6.24
CA GLU A 85 4.59 10.33 -5.20
C GLU A 85 3.35 10.78 -4.43
N VAL A 86 3.36 10.59 -3.12
CA VAL A 86 2.27 11.01 -2.23
C VAL A 86 2.80 12.01 -1.23
N ASN A 87 2.18 13.18 -1.16
CA ASN A 87 2.53 14.21 -0.19
C ASN A 87 1.48 14.28 0.91
N VAL A 88 1.89 14.08 2.14
CA VAL A 88 1.03 14.15 3.33
C VAL A 88 1.57 15.23 4.25
N GLU A 89 0.94 16.39 4.26
CA GLU A 89 1.34 17.51 5.13
C GLU A 89 2.83 17.89 4.98
N GLY A 90 3.33 17.85 3.74
CA GLY A 90 4.74 18.13 3.41
C GLY A 90 5.67 16.94 3.59
N PHE A 91 5.17 15.77 4.02
CA PHE A 91 5.93 14.52 4.10
C PHE A 91 5.83 13.78 2.76
N LYS A 92 6.94 13.64 2.06
CA LYS A 92 7.02 13.06 0.70
C LYS A 92 7.23 11.57 0.76
N ILE A 93 6.29 10.80 0.21
CA ILE A 93 6.31 9.34 0.18
C ILE A 93 6.45 8.86 -1.26
N ALA A 94 7.44 8.00 -1.53
CA ALA A 94 7.49 7.18 -2.73
C ALA A 94 6.71 5.89 -2.48
N LEU A 95 5.70 5.61 -3.29
CA LEU A 95 4.91 4.39 -3.23
C LEU A 95 5.12 3.58 -4.51
N LEU A 96 5.57 2.33 -4.39
CA LEU A 96 5.79 1.40 -5.49
C LEU A 96 5.57 -0.03 -5.01
N HIS A 97 5.51 -1.00 -5.94
CA HIS A 97 5.36 -2.40 -5.51
C HIS A 97 6.69 -3.00 -5.01
N GLY A 98 7.79 -2.72 -5.68
CA GLY A 98 9.13 -3.17 -5.26
C GLY A 98 9.68 -4.36 -6.04
N ASP A 99 8.97 -4.87 -7.03
CA ASP A 99 9.42 -5.93 -7.95
C ASP A 99 10.56 -5.47 -8.87
N GLU A 100 10.66 -4.16 -9.12
CA GLU A 100 11.80 -3.54 -9.80
C GLU A 100 12.87 -3.16 -8.75
N THR A 101 13.73 -4.12 -8.40
CA THR A 101 14.69 -3.98 -7.29
C THR A 101 15.66 -2.82 -7.47
N GLU A 102 16.13 -2.56 -8.69
CA GLU A 102 17.04 -1.44 -8.96
C GLU A 102 16.36 -0.09 -8.72
N LEU A 103 15.09 0.05 -9.12
CA LEU A 103 14.31 1.25 -8.86
C LEU A 103 14.07 1.44 -7.36
N LEU A 104 13.70 0.37 -6.64
CA LEU A 104 13.53 0.41 -5.19
C LEU A 104 14.81 0.89 -4.49
N ASN A 105 15.96 0.35 -4.88
CA ASN A 105 17.25 0.73 -4.33
C ASN A 105 17.59 2.21 -4.64
N ALA A 106 17.36 2.65 -5.88
CA ALA A 106 17.59 4.04 -6.28
C ALA A 106 16.76 5.01 -5.44
N LEU A 107 15.46 4.75 -5.28
CA LEU A 107 14.55 5.60 -4.49
C LEU A 107 14.92 5.60 -3.00
N THR A 108 15.33 4.46 -2.46
CA THR A 108 15.73 4.35 -1.06
C THR A 108 17.01 5.13 -0.76
N ASN A 109 17.92 5.24 -1.73
CA ASN A 109 19.23 5.87 -1.54
C ASN A 109 19.32 7.31 -2.04
N CYS A 110 18.37 7.81 -2.83
CA CYS A 110 18.45 9.16 -3.41
C CYS A 110 18.31 10.29 -2.39
N GLY A 111 17.73 10.02 -1.22
CA GLY A 111 17.45 11.06 -0.23
C GLY A 111 16.38 12.08 -0.66
N CYS A 112 15.60 11.76 -1.70
CA CYS A 112 14.57 12.64 -2.26
C CYS A 112 13.21 12.51 -1.57
N PHE A 113 13.02 11.44 -0.80
CA PHE A 113 11.77 11.10 -0.11
C PHE A 113 11.97 10.97 1.39
N ASP A 114 10.96 11.35 2.16
CA ASP A 114 10.93 11.15 3.60
C ASP A 114 10.59 9.68 3.93
N ALA A 115 9.82 9.02 3.06
CA ALA A 115 9.57 7.59 3.15
C ALA A 115 9.54 6.92 1.77
N VAL A 116 9.94 5.64 1.72
CA VAL A 116 9.74 4.72 0.60
C VAL A 116 8.89 3.55 1.11
N VAL A 117 7.72 3.39 0.52
CA VAL A 117 6.73 2.36 0.85
C VAL A 117 6.64 1.36 -0.29
N TYR A 118 6.78 0.08 0.01
CA TYR A 118 6.76 -0.99 -0.98
C TYR A 118 6.19 -2.30 -0.42
N GLY A 119 5.93 -3.30 -1.26
CA GLY A 119 5.42 -4.63 -0.94
C GLY A 119 6.28 -5.74 -1.53
N HIS A 120 5.68 -6.63 -2.32
CA HIS A 120 6.27 -7.69 -3.14
C HIS A 120 6.98 -8.82 -2.38
N PHE A 121 7.85 -8.51 -1.44
CA PHE A 121 8.66 -9.50 -0.73
C PHE A 121 7.90 -10.23 0.39
N HIS A 122 6.67 -9.85 0.67
CA HIS A 122 5.82 -10.43 1.72
C HIS A 122 6.44 -10.41 3.13
N ALA A 123 7.55 -9.68 3.30
CA ALA A 123 8.31 -9.58 4.54
C ALA A 123 8.25 -8.16 5.10
N GLU A 124 8.00 -8.05 6.40
CA GLU A 124 7.94 -6.76 7.07
C GLU A 124 9.31 -6.08 7.13
N VAL A 125 9.36 -4.82 6.72
CA VAL A 125 10.53 -3.95 6.88
C VAL A 125 10.07 -2.63 7.48
N PHE A 126 10.77 -2.19 8.51
CA PHE A 126 10.61 -0.87 9.09
C PHE A 126 11.97 -0.37 9.57
N ARG A 127 12.66 0.39 8.74
CA ARG A 127 14.01 0.87 9.02
C ARG A 127 14.24 2.27 8.47
N VAL A 128 15.26 2.94 8.96
CA VAL A 128 15.72 4.23 8.44
C VAL A 128 17.00 4.01 7.62
N ASN A 129 17.05 4.62 6.44
CA ASN A 129 18.22 4.68 5.58
C ASN A 129 18.57 6.16 5.35
N GLY A 130 19.65 6.64 5.97
CA GLY A 130 19.92 8.07 6.02
C GLY A 130 18.79 8.84 6.71
N LYS A 131 18.08 9.66 5.96
CA LYS A 131 16.87 10.38 6.43
C LYS A 131 15.56 9.78 5.93
N THR A 132 15.63 8.73 5.10
CA THR A 132 14.46 8.12 4.46
C THR A 132 13.97 6.94 5.28
N LEU A 133 12.70 6.95 5.67
CA LEU A 133 12.02 5.80 6.28
C LEU A 133 11.69 4.78 5.19
N VAL A 134 12.08 3.52 5.38
CA VAL A 134 11.84 2.41 4.45
C VAL A 134 10.84 1.45 5.06
N VAL A 135 9.70 1.28 4.41
CA VAL A 135 8.56 0.54 4.95
C VAL A 135 8.07 -0.50 3.96
N ASN A 136 8.04 -1.76 4.40
CA ASN A 136 7.25 -2.81 3.79
C ASN A 136 6.29 -3.35 4.86
N PRO A 137 4.96 -3.32 4.63
CA PRO A 137 4.02 -3.80 5.64
C PRO A 137 3.98 -5.33 5.75
N GLY A 138 4.59 -6.07 4.84
CA GLY A 138 4.35 -7.49 4.64
C GLY A 138 3.12 -7.75 3.79
N GLU A 139 2.51 -8.92 3.93
CA GLU A 139 1.36 -9.35 3.13
C GLU A 139 0.03 -9.33 3.89
N VAL A 140 -1.03 -8.78 3.31
CA VAL A 140 -2.38 -8.92 3.88
C VAL A 140 -2.93 -10.32 3.67
N CYS A 141 -2.58 -10.96 2.58
CA CYS A 141 -3.13 -12.28 2.23
C CYS A 141 -2.72 -13.40 3.18
N GLY A 142 -1.53 -13.36 3.77
CA GLY A 142 -1.01 -14.40 4.67
C GLY A 142 -0.68 -15.73 3.98
N TYR A 143 -0.57 -15.77 2.66
CA TYR A 143 -0.38 -17.02 1.91
C TYR A 143 1.04 -17.58 2.00
N ILE A 144 2.05 -16.72 2.15
CA ILE A 144 3.46 -17.12 2.19
C ILE A 144 3.96 -17.27 3.62
N THR A 145 3.73 -16.26 4.45
CA THR A 145 4.26 -16.25 5.82
C THR A 145 3.36 -16.94 6.83
N GLY A 146 2.09 -17.21 6.48
CA GLY A 146 1.07 -17.68 7.41
C GLY A 146 0.65 -16.63 8.44
N ASN A 147 1.15 -15.42 8.31
CA ASN A 147 0.99 -14.35 9.29
C ASN A 147 0.27 -13.15 8.65
N ALA A 148 -1.06 -13.17 8.68
CA ALA A 148 -1.88 -12.11 8.14
C ALA A 148 -1.99 -10.93 9.13
N ARG A 149 -0.91 -10.21 9.36
CA ARG A 149 -0.89 -8.99 10.19
C ARG A 149 -0.21 -7.79 9.54
N PRO A 150 -0.32 -7.56 8.26
CA PRO A 150 0.51 -6.55 7.62
C PRO A 150 -0.19 -5.20 7.60
N LEU A 151 -0.15 -4.54 8.71
CA LEU A 151 -0.53 -3.13 8.83
C LEU A 151 0.65 -2.40 9.47
N LYS A 152 1.20 -1.46 8.73
CA LYS A 152 2.15 -0.49 9.29
C LYS A 152 1.51 0.89 9.28
N TYR A 153 1.93 1.70 10.19
CA TYR A 153 1.46 3.07 10.32
C TYR A 153 2.64 4.02 10.22
N VAL A 154 2.48 5.05 9.40
CA VAL A 154 3.47 6.12 9.25
C VAL A 154 2.82 7.42 9.71
N ARG A 155 3.50 8.13 10.58
CA ARG A 155 3.08 9.44 11.06
C ARG A 155 4.26 10.39 11.00
N LYS A 156 4.03 11.59 10.50
CA LYS A 156 4.97 12.69 10.66
C LYS A 156 5.05 13.02 12.16
N SER A 157 6.24 12.93 12.72
CA SER A 157 6.54 13.42 14.08
C SER A 157 6.48 14.93 14.12
#